data_999ebd89fa73f1778d87a24733942c20
#
_entry.id   999ebd89fa73f1778d87a24733942c20
#
_cell.length_a   1.000
_cell.length_b   1.000
_cell.length_c   1.000
_cell.angle_alpha   90.00
_cell.angle_beta   90.00
_cell.angle_gamma   90.00
#
_symmetry.space_group_name_H-M   'P 1'
#
loop_
_entity.id
_entity.type
_entity.pdbx_description
1 polymer ?
#
loop_
_entity_poly.entity_id
_entity_poly.type
_entity_poly.pdbx_seq_one_letter_code
_entity_poly.pdbx_strand_id
1 'polypeptide(L)'
;MNILRGSIVFLLAVSWCALPAAAQQTLEAVKKRDKLLCGVNGALPGFSIQNAQQQWEGLDVDLCRAVAAATLGDANKVTFIPTTAQNRFERLDAGEFDVLARNSTITLQRSTGNHARFAVVNYYDGQAFVVPKKSGIARVSGLADRIVCVTKGTTHQFNLVAWLKLRGTSALVLTLDTAEEMYQAFFAGRCVAATADATALAAVLVSSGKAADYAMLPDFISKEPLGPFVRNGDSPWLDIVRWTHYAMVDAEEREITRNNVDGRRQDATDPNVRLLLGVDPGNGKALGLDEKWAFNIIKQVGNYNEVFERNVGQRSPLGFARGLNALWSKGGLMFPLPVR
;
A
#
# COMPACT_ATOMS: atom_id res chain seq x y z
N MET A 1 -65.54 1.06 56.87
CA MET A 1 -65.38 1.67 55.50
C MET A 1 -63.88 1.66 55.22
N ASN A 2 -63.38 0.53 54.71
CA ASN A 2 -61.95 0.29 54.49
C ASN A 2 -61.60 0.52 53.00
N ILE A 3 -60.73 1.49 52.72
CA ILE A 3 -60.25 1.78 51.38
C ILE A 3 -58.92 1.09 51.23
N LEU A 4 -58.86 -0.02 50.41
CA LEU A 4 -57.63 -0.64 49.96
C LEU A 4 -56.97 0.26 48.93
N ARG A 5 -55.74 0.70 49.24
CA ARG A 5 -54.83 1.33 48.26
C ARG A 5 -53.98 0.23 47.59
N GLY A 6 -54.27 -0.09 46.34
CA GLY A 6 -53.46 -0.94 45.53
C GLY A 6 -52.27 -0.15 44.91
N SER A 7 -51.04 -0.51 45.24
CA SER A 7 -49.80 0.02 44.62
C SER A 7 -49.52 -0.77 43.36
N ILE A 8 -49.60 -0.11 42.20
CA ILE A 8 -49.17 -0.66 40.90
C ILE A 8 -47.66 -0.42 40.76
N VAL A 9 -46.88 -1.51 40.82
CA VAL A 9 -45.44 -1.46 40.54
C VAL A 9 -45.27 -1.58 39.03
N PHE A 10 -44.83 -0.49 38.38
CA PHE A 10 -44.44 -0.48 36.96
C PHE A 10 -43.02 -1.03 36.82
N LEU A 11 -42.86 -2.27 36.34
CA LEU A 11 -41.59 -2.84 35.94
C LEU A 11 -41.18 -2.25 34.58
N LEU A 12 -40.24 -1.28 34.59
CA LEU A 12 -39.55 -0.82 33.40
C LEU A 12 -38.57 -1.89 32.94
N ALA A 13 -38.93 -2.64 31.90
CA ALA A 13 -38.06 -3.52 31.19
C ALA A 13 -37.06 -2.66 30.35
N VAL A 14 -35.85 -2.46 30.86
CA VAL A 14 -34.76 -1.86 30.08
C VAL A 14 -34.29 -2.89 29.05
N SER A 15 -34.79 -2.77 27.82
CA SER A 15 -34.26 -3.52 26.66
C SER A 15 -32.88 -3.00 26.37
N TRP A 16 -31.85 -3.72 26.80
CA TRP A 16 -30.47 -3.54 26.31
C TRP A 16 -30.45 -3.97 24.86
N CYS A 17 -30.62 -3.01 23.94
CA CYS A 17 -30.18 -3.22 22.55
C CYS A 17 -28.66 -3.38 22.55
N ALA A 18 -28.18 -4.61 22.58
CA ALA A 18 -26.80 -4.92 22.24
C ALA A 18 -26.60 -4.47 20.79
N LEU A 19 -25.96 -3.31 20.60
CA LEU A 19 -25.42 -2.94 19.30
C LEU A 19 -24.48 -4.07 18.87
N PRO A 20 -24.68 -4.67 17.69
CA PRO A 20 -23.76 -5.69 17.22
C PRO A 20 -22.35 -5.06 17.16
N ALA A 21 -21.40 -5.71 17.77
CA ALA A 21 -20.01 -5.32 17.73
C ALA A 21 -19.61 -5.19 16.25
N ALA A 22 -19.35 -3.96 15.80
CA ALA A 22 -18.88 -3.66 14.44
C ALA A 22 -17.43 -4.15 14.21
N ALA A 23 -16.89 -4.93 15.16
CA ALA A 23 -15.55 -5.45 15.14
C ALA A 23 -15.48 -6.71 14.25
N GLN A 24 -14.56 -6.72 13.28
CA GLN A 24 -14.24 -7.81 12.36
C GLN A 24 -15.19 -8.04 11.17
N GLN A 25 -16.01 -7.07 10.79
CA GLN A 25 -16.95 -7.24 9.65
C GLN A 25 -16.23 -7.61 8.35
N THR A 26 -15.04 -7.01 8.07
CA THR A 26 -14.29 -7.29 6.84
C THR A 26 -13.66 -8.68 6.87
N LEU A 27 -13.07 -9.13 7.97
CA LEU A 27 -12.49 -10.47 8.09
C LEU A 27 -13.54 -11.56 7.87
N GLU A 28 -14.71 -11.42 8.49
CA GLU A 28 -15.82 -12.39 8.33
C GLU A 28 -16.35 -12.41 6.89
N ALA A 29 -16.46 -11.23 6.24
CA ALA A 29 -16.85 -11.16 4.84
C ALA A 29 -15.81 -11.82 3.91
N VAL A 30 -14.51 -11.62 4.16
CA VAL A 30 -13.41 -12.25 3.43
C VAL A 30 -13.45 -13.78 3.60
N LYS A 31 -13.60 -14.27 4.85
CA LYS A 31 -13.71 -15.71 5.14
C LYS A 31 -14.94 -16.33 4.50
N LYS A 32 -16.11 -15.68 4.63
CA LYS A 32 -17.37 -16.18 4.03
C LYS A 32 -17.30 -16.27 2.51
N ARG A 33 -16.66 -15.30 1.86
CA ARG A 33 -16.47 -15.24 0.42
C ARG A 33 -15.35 -16.15 -0.06
N ASP A 34 -14.50 -16.62 0.86
CA ASP A 34 -13.26 -17.38 0.60
C ASP A 34 -12.33 -16.67 -0.41
N LYS A 35 -12.34 -15.34 -0.40
CA LYS A 35 -11.55 -14.51 -1.31
C LYS A 35 -11.37 -13.08 -0.80
N LEU A 36 -10.15 -12.56 -0.89
CA LEU A 36 -9.82 -11.15 -0.66
C LEU A 36 -10.09 -10.33 -1.92
N LEU A 37 -10.71 -9.17 -1.79
CA LEU A 37 -10.82 -8.17 -2.86
C LEU A 37 -9.80 -7.06 -2.61
N CYS A 38 -8.93 -6.80 -3.60
CA CYS A 38 -7.84 -5.85 -3.49
C CYS A 38 -7.92 -4.78 -4.59
N GLY A 39 -8.10 -3.51 -4.20
CA GLY A 39 -8.03 -2.36 -5.10
C GLY A 39 -6.58 -2.02 -5.43
N VAL A 40 -6.23 -1.99 -6.72
CA VAL A 40 -4.86 -1.79 -7.21
C VAL A 40 -4.79 -0.68 -8.28
N ASN A 41 -3.58 -0.31 -8.69
CA ASN A 41 -3.38 0.62 -9.81
C ASN A 41 -3.73 -0.07 -11.15
N GLY A 42 -3.16 -1.21 -11.40
CA GLY A 42 -3.40 -2.01 -12.59
C GLY A 42 -2.54 -1.68 -13.81
N ALA A 43 -1.79 -0.57 -13.77
CA ALA A 43 -0.97 -0.09 -14.89
C ALA A 43 0.41 0.43 -14.47
N LEU A 44 0.89 0.09 -13.25
CA LEU A 44 2.16 0.57 -12.75
C LEU A 44 3.15 -0.59 -12.60
N PRO A 45 4.17 -0.70 -13.48
CA PRO A 45 5.21 -1.71 -13.37
C PRO A 45 5.92 -1.69 -12.01
N GLY A 46 6.22 -2.86 -11.47
CA GLY A 46 6.83 -3.03 -10.17
C GLY A 46 5.87 -2.90 -8.97
N PHE A 47 4.69 -2.30 -9.13
CA PHE A 47 3.68 -2.16 -8.07
C PHE A 47 2.42 -3.01 -8.33
N SER A 48 1.75 -2.81 -9.45
CA SER A 48 0.60 -3.62 -9.84
C SER A 48 0.35 -3.54 -11.34
N ILE A 49 0.62 -4.62 -12.04
CA ILE A 49 0.41 -4.77 -13.48
C ILE A 49 0.08 -6.22 -13.81
N GLN A 50 -0.58 -6.46 -14.92
CA GLN A 50 -0.68 -7.79 -15.51
C GLN A 50 0.47 -8.01 -16.50
N ASN A 51 1.18 -9.13 -16.36
CA ASN A 51 2.21 -9.54 -17.32
C ASN A 51 1.57 -10.09 -18.63
N ALA A 52 2.40 -10.51 -19.58
CA ALA A 52 1.95 -11.05 -20.85
C ALA A 52 1.05 -12.31 -20.72
N GLN A 53 1.16 -13.04 -19.62
CA GLN A 53 0.37 -14.22 -19.29
C GLN A 53 -0.90 -13.87 -18.50
N GLN A 54 -1.28 -12.58 -18.40
CA GLN A 54 -2.41 -12.07 -17.63
C GLN A 54 -2.30 -12.34 -16.11
N GLN A 55 -1.11 -12.61 -15.61
CA GLN A 55 -0.85 -12.78 -14.19
C GLN A 55 -0.52 -11.45 -13.55
N TRP A 56 -1.11 -11.19 -12.39
CA TRP A 56 -0.81 -10.00 -11.62
C TRP A 56 0.56 -10.10 -10.96
N GLU A 57 1.34 -9.02 -11.02
CA GLU A 57 2.65 -8.92 -10.38
C GLU A 57 2.89 -7.49 -9.84
N GLY A 58 3.75 -7.37 -8.84
CA GLY A 58 4.14 -6.11 -8.24
C GLY A 58 4.07 -6.11 -6.71
N LEU A 59 4.65 -5.10 -6.11
CA LEU A 59 4.78 -4.94 -4.66
C LEU A 59 3.41 -4.84 -3.96
N ASP A 60 2.48 -4.07 -4.53
CA ASP A 60 1.11 -3.94 -4.02
C ASP A 60 0.31 -5.26 -4.19
N VAL A 61 0.55 -5.96 -5.29
CA VAL A 61 -0.04 -7.29 -5.56
C VAL A 61 0.41 -8.31 -4.53
N ASP A 62 1.71 -8.34 -4.25
CA ASP A 62 2.28 -9.29 -3.27
C ASP A 62 1.84 -8.97 -1.83
N LEU A 63 1.64 -7.69 -1.49
CA LEU A 63 1.04 -7.33 -0.21
C LEU A 63 -0.37 -7.91 -0.07
N CYS A 64 -1.22 -7.81 -1.11
CA CYS A 64 -2.56 -8.39 -1.07
C CYS A 64 -2.53 -9.93 -1.04
N ARG A 65 -1.58 -10.56 -1.73
CA ARG A 65 -1.33 -12.00 -1.60
C ARG A 65 -0.92 -12.39 -0.18
N ALA A 66 -0.10 -11.57 0.47
CA ALA A 66 0.30 -11.78 1.86
C ALA A 66 -0.90 -11.68 2.82
N VAL A 67 -1.80 -10.71 2.62
CA VAL A 67 -3.05 -10.60 3.40
C VAL A 67 -3.95 -11.82 3.15
N ALA A 68 -4.08 -12.30 1.90
CA ALA A 68 -4.85 -13.51 1.60
C ALA A 68 -4.23 -14.77 2.24
N ALA A 69 -2.91 -14.91 2.18
CA ALA A 69 -2.20 -16.01 2.86
C ALA A 69 -2.40 -15.98 4.38
N ALA A 70 -2.40 -14.80 4.99
CA ALA A 70 -2.64 -14.62 6.42
C ALA A 70 -4.07 -14.99 6.84
N THR A 71 -5.06 -14.58 6.05
CA THR A 71 -6.49 -14.66 6.41
C THR A 71 -7.16 -15.95 5.95
N LEU A 72 -6.75 -16.48 4.81
CA LEU A 72 -7.37 -17.62 4.12
C LEU A 72 -6.43 -18.82 3.94
N GLY A 73 -5.17 -18.69 4.40
CA GLY A 73 -4.15 -19.73 4.25
C GLY A 73 -3.65 -19.93 2.81
N ASP A 74 -4.10 -19.14 1.84
CA ASP A 74 -3.75 -19.26 0.43
C ASP A 74 -3.57 -17.89 -0.23
N ALA A 75 -2.37 -17.59 -0.71
CA ALA A 75 -2.00 -16.35 -1.37
C ALA A 75 -2.73 -16.14 -2.72
N ASN A 76 -3.30 -17.20 -3.31
CA ASN A 76 -4.01 -17.11 -4.58
C ASN A 76 -5.49 -16.73 -4.41
N LYS A 77 -6.01 -16.76 -3.19
CA LYS A 77 -7.40 -16.38 -2.89
C LYS A 77 -7.57 -14.85 -2.85
N VAL A 78 -7.20 -14.20 -3.93
CA VAL A 78 -7.32 -12.73 -4.11
C VAL A 78 -7.84 -12.39 -5.49
N THR A 79 -8.71 -11.36 -5.55
CA THR A 79 -9.15 -10.73 -6.79
C THR A 79 -8.62 -9.29 -6.81
N PHE A 80 -7.93 -8.92 -7.87
CA PHE A 80 -7.40 -7.56 -8.05
C PHE A 80 -8.38 -6.73 -8.86
N ILE A 81 -8.68 -5.52 -8.37
CA ILE A 81 -9.68 -4.60 -8.94
C ILE A 81 -8.97 -3.28 -9.28
N PRO A 82 -8.71 -3.00 -10.57
CA PRO A 82 -8.08 -1.74 -10.99
C PRO A 82 -8.92 -0.52 -10.59
N THR A 83 -8.24 0.52 -10.12
CA THR A 83 -8.83 1.80 -9.70
C THR A 83 -8.06 2.98 -10.27
N THR A 84 -8.72 4.14 -10.37
CA THR A 84 -8.06 5.41 -10.73
C THR A 84 -7.62 6.19 -9.49
N ALA A 85 -6.82 7.24 -9.69
CA ALA A 85 -6.43 8.14 -8.61
C ALA A 85 -7.64 8.87 -8.01
N GLN A 86 -8.68 9.13 -8.80
CA GLN A 86 -9.86 9.87 -8.38
C GLN A 86 -10.84 9.01 -7.60
N ASN A 87 -11.12 7.77 -8.04
CA ASN A 87 -12.21 6.96 -7.48
C ASN A 87 -11.79 5.96 -6.39
N ARG A 88 -10.48 5.76 -6.17
CA ARG A 88 -9.99 4.68 -5.28
C ARG A 88 -10.52 4.73 -3.85
N PHE A 89 -10.65 5.93 -3.27
CA PHE A 89 -11.12 6.09 -1.89
C PHE A 89 -12.63 5.98 -1.77
N GLU A 90 -13.37 6.54 -2.73
CA GLU A 90 -14.84 6.38 -2.82
C GLU A 90 -15.24 4.91 -2.95
N ARG A 91 -14.57 4.16 -3.83
CA ARG A 91 -14.81 2.73 -4.03
C ARG A 91 -14.39 1.89 -2.81
N LEU A 92 -13.33 2.28 -2.08
CA LEU A 92 -12.96 1.67 -0.81
C LEU A 92 -14.07 1.87 0.23
N ASP A 93 -14.58 3.09 0.38
CA ASP A 93 -15.66 3.43 1.31
C ASP A 93 -16.96 2.68 0.96
N ALA A 94 -17.28 2.58 -0.34
CA ALA A 94 -18.42 1.81 -0.84
C ALA A 94 -18.29 0.29 -0.63
N GLY A 95 -17.13 -0.22 -0.19
CA GLY A 95 -16.92 -1.63 0.09
C GLY A 95 -16.68 -2.50 -1.14
N GLU A 96 -16.31 -1.92 -2.28
CA GLU A 96 -16.04 -2.68 -3.50
C GLU A 96 -14.79 -3.56 -3.39
N PHE A 97 -13.91 -3.25 -2.44
CA PHE A 97 -12.75 -4.07 -2.07
C PHE A 97 -12.42 -3.92 -0.57
N ASP A 98 -11.66 -4.86 -0.07
CA ASP A 98 -11.34 -4.97 1.35
C ASP A 98 -10.07 -4.20 1.73
N VAL A 99 -9.11 -4.12 0.80
CA VAL A 99 -7.83 -3.41 0.94
C VAL A 99 -7.58 -2.61 -0.33
N LEU A 100 -7.14 -1.37 -0.16
CA LEU A 100 -6.59 -0.55 -1.24
C LEU A 100 -5.07 -0.58 -1.15
N ALA A 101 -4.41 -1.35 -2.00
CA ALA A 101 -2.96 -1.38 -2.19
C ALA A 101 -2.64 -0.79 -3.58
N ARG A 102 -2.35 0.52 -3.61
CA ARG A 102 -2.29 1.28 -4.85
C ARG A 102 -1.30 2.45 -4.76
N ASN A 103 -0.05 2.16 -4.42
CA ASN A 103 0.98 3.22 -4.29
C ASN A 103 0.41 4.55 -3.77
N SER A 104 -0.41 4.49 -2.70
CA SER A 104 -1.13 5.67 -2.19
C SER A 104 -0.39 6.28 -1.00
N THR A 105 -0.01 7.54 -1.15
CA THR A 105 0.66 8.32 -0.11
C THR A 105 -0.26 8.57 1.08
N ILE A 106 0.23 8.36 2.30
CA ILE A 106 -0.47 8.82 3.50
C ILE A 106 -0.42 10.35 3.58
N THR A 107 -1.57 10.96 3.83
CA THR A 107 -1.70 12.37 4.20
C THR A 107 -2.73 12.50 5.33
N LEU A 108 -2.66 13.56 6.11
CA LEU A 108 -3.67 13.85 7.12
C LEU A 108 -5.08 13.83 6.53
N GLN A 109 -5.28 14.52 5.40
CA GLN A 109 -6.56 14.59 4.71
C GLN A 109 -7.08 13.21 4.31
N ARG A 110 -6.23 12.34 3.74
CA ARG A 110 -6.64 10.97 3.35
C ARG A 110 -6.99 10.09 4.54
N SER A 111 -6.28 10.26 5.67
CA SER A 111 -6.51 9.48 6.88
C SER A 111 -7.74 9.95 7.70
N THR A 112 -8.19 11.20 7.51
CA THR A 112 -9.29 11.77 8.30
C THR A 112 -10.52 12.10 7.46
N GLY A 113 -10.35 12.42 6.17
CA GLY A 113 -11.41 12.94 5.31
C GLY A 113 -12.04 11.93 4.34
N ASN A 114 -11.41 10.77 4.10
CA ASN A 114 -11.84 9.82 3.06
C ASN A 114 -12.44 8.53 3.64
N HIS A 115 -12.93 8.55 4.86
CA HIS A 115 -13.49 7.35 5.53
C HIS A 115 -12.56 6.12 5.46
N ALA A 116 -11.26 6.37 5.31
CA ALA A 116 -10.22 5.38 5.16
C ALA A 116 -9.18 5.46 6.29
N ARG A 117 -8.53 4.35 6.58
CA ARG A 117 -7.41 4.27 7.52
C ARG A 117 -6.18 3.75 6.81
N PHE A 118 -5.09 4.44 7.01
CA PHE A 118 -3.78 4.02 6.56
C PHE A 118 -3.23 2.91 7.47
N ALA A 119 -2.82 1.80 6.91
CA ALA A 119 -2.34 0.69 7.70
C ALA A 119 -0.86 0.84 8.07
N VAL A 120 0.02 0.96 7.10
CA VAL A 120 1.48 0.97 7.31
C VAL A 120 2.18 1.55 6.08
N VAL A 121 3.36 2.14 6.25
CA VAL A 121 4.23 2.51 5.12
C VAL A 121 4.90 1.24 4.61
N ASN A 122 4.57 0.82 3.38
CA ASN A 122 5.21 -0.32 2.73
C ASN A 122 6.24 0.08 1.66
N TYR A 123 6.30 1.37 1.31
CA TYR A 123 7.30 1.92 0.40
C TYR A 123 7.55 3.41 0.65
N TYR A 124 8.79 3.82 0.76
CA TYR A 124 9.21 5.22 0.89
C TYR A 124 9.64 5.74 -0.48
N ASP A 125 8.99 6.80 -0.96
CA ASP A 125 9.28 7.46 -2.21
C ASP A 125 9.30 8.99 -2.04
N GLY A 126 9.48 9.70 -3.13
CA GLY A 126 9.42 11.15 -3.23
C GLY A 126 8.97 11.58 -4.61
N GLN A 127 8.36 12.76 -4.70
CA GLN A 127 7.96 13.33 -5.98
C GLN A 127 9.17 13.92 -6.71
N ALA A 128 9.40 13.44 -7.92
CA ALA A 128 10.47 13.89 -8.81
C ALA A 128 9.91 14.37 -10.16
N PHE A 129 10.81 14.74 -11.06
CA PHE A 129 10.49 15.18 -12.43
C PHE A 129 11.32 14.40 -13.43
N VAL A 130 10.72 14.11 -14.56
CA VAL A 130 11.42 13.57 -15.72
C VAL A 130 11.28 14.53 -16.91
N VAL A 131 12.38 14.69 -17.66
CA VAL A 131 12.48 15.56 -18.83
C VAL A 131 13.19 14.84 -19.97
N PRO A 132 12.93 15.18 -21.25
CA PRO A 132 13.78 14.73 -22.35
C PRO A 132 15.20 15.25 -22.17
N LYS A 133 16.23 14.41 -22.32
CA LYS A 133 17.64 14.84 -22.25
C LYS A 133 17.95 15.99 -23.22
N LYS A 134 17.35 15.95 -24.41
CA LYS A 134 17.48 17.01 -25.43
C LYS A 134 16.95 18.38 -24.99
N SER A 135 16.15 18.46 -23.91
CA SER A 135 15.65 19.73 -23.38
C SER A 135 16.73 20.58 -22.71
N GLY A 136 17.86 19.97 -22.30
CA GLY A 136 18.94 20.63 -21.57
C GLY A 136 18.56 21.06 -20.14
N ILE A 137 17.36 20.71 -19.66
CA ILE A 137 16.91 21.05 -18.30
C ILE A 137 17.57 20.12 -17.29
N ALA A 138 18.38 20.69 -16.37
CA ALA A 138 19.11 19.93 -15.36
C ALA A 138 18.50 20.03 -13.96
N ARG A 139 17.64 21.01 -13.70
CA ARG A 139 17.02 21.29 -12.40
C ARG A 139 15.58 21.78 -12.57
N VAL A 140 14.75 21.62 -11.54
CA VAL A 140 13.34 22.04 -11.56
C VAL A 140 13.19 23.55 -11.79
N SER A 141 14.19 24.38 -11.42
CA SER A 141 14.20 25.81 -11.75
C SER A 141 14.15 26.11 -13.26
N GLY A 142 14.61 25.20 -14.11
CA GLY A 142 14.51 25.32 -15.57
C GLY A 142 13.13 25.07 -16.15
N LEU A 143 12.12 24.80 -15.30
CA LEU A 143 10.74 24.59 -15.73
C LEU A 143 9.91 25.88 -15.74
N ALA A 144 10.50 27.06 -15.45
CA ALA A 144 9.81 28.35 -15.55
C ALA A 144 9.22 28.53 -16.96
N ASP A 145 7.96 28.99 -17.02
CA ASP A 145 7.18 29.22 -18.25
C ASP A 145 7.01 27.97 -19.15
N ARG A 146 7.24 26.79 -18.60
CA ARG A 146 7.11 25.52 -19.30
C ARG A 146 5.86 24.75 -18.84
N ILE A 147 5.38 23.85 -19.68
CA ILE A 147 4.25 22.98 -19.36
C ILE A 147 4.77 21.73 -18.63
N VAL A 148 4.20 21.46 -17.45
CA VAL A 148 4.46 20.25 -16.66
C VAL A 148 3.21 19.40 -16.59
N CYS A 149 3.29 18.15 -17.01
CA CYS A 149 2.21 17.16 -16.92
C CYS A 149 2.15 16.53 -15.53
N VAL A 150 0.94 16.38 -15.00
CA VAL A 150 0.66 15.72 -13.72
C VAL A 150 -0.71 15.04 -13.74
N THR A 151 -0.86 13.94 -13.01
CA THR A 151 -2.14 13.24 -12.89
C THR A 151 -3.04 13.94 -11.87
N LYS A 152 -4.28 14.20 -12.24
CA LYS A 152 -5.33 14.81 -11.40
C LYS A 152 -5.67 13.93 -10.18
N GLY A 153 -6.01 14.55 -9.05
CA GLY A 153 -6.43 13.85 -7.82
C GLY A 153 -5.29 13.14 -7.08
N THR A 154 -4.03 13.48 -7.40
CA THR A 154 -2.84 12.96 -6.73
C THR A 154 -2.24 13.97 -5.76
N THR A 155 -1.43 13.50 -4.82
CA THR A 155 -0.54 14.37 -4.01
C THR A 155 0.39 15.18 -4.89
N HIS A 156 0.83 14.59 -6.01
CA HIS A 156 1.73 15.25 -6.97
C HIS A 156 1.15 16.53 -7.56
N GLN A 157 -0.13 16.53 -7.90
CA GLN A 157 -0.81 17.75 -8.38
C GLN A 157 -0.80 18.84 -7.29
N PHE A 158 -1.17 18.47 -6.06
CA PHE A 158 -1.18 19.41 -4.94
C PHE A 158 0.22 19.95 -4.64
N ASN A 159 1.21 19.06 -4.51
CA ASN A 159 2.58 19.43 -4.20
C ASN A 159 3.20 20.31 -5.28
N LEU A 160 2.95 20.00 -6.57
CA LEU A 160 3.45 20.80 -7.67
C LEU A 160 2.93 22.24 -7.59
N VAL A 161 1.62 22.42 -7.44
CA VAL A 161 1.00 23.74 -7.35
C VAL A 161 1.52 24.52 -6.13
N ALA A 162 1.62 23.86 -4.98
CA ALA A 162 2.15 24.49 -3.76
C ALA A 162 3.62 24.87 -3.90
N TRP A 163 4.44 24.00 -4.51
CA TRP A 163 5.86 24.25 -4.73
C TRP A 163 6.10 25.41 -5.69
N LEU A 164 5.36 25.46 -6.82
CA LEU A 164 5.43 26.57 -7.80
C LEU A 164 5.08 27.90 -7.14
N LYS A 165 3.99 27.95 -6.36
CA LYS A 165 3.57 29.13 -5.61
C LYS A 165 4.65 29.59 -4.62
N LEU A 166 5.23 28.67 -3.86
CA LEU A 166 6.26 28.96 -2.86
C LEU A 166 7.54 29.52 -3.48
N ARG A 167 7.89 29.07 -4.67
CA ARG A 167 9.10 29.48 -5.41
C ARG A 167 8.88 30.68 -6.35
N GLY A 168 7.65 31.15 -6.48
CA GLY A 168 7.32 32.21 -7.43
C GLY A 168 7.59 31.81 -8.89
N THR A 169 7.47 30.52 -9.21
CA THR A 169 7.75 29.97 -10.54
C THR A 169 6.47 29.92 -11.36
N SER A 170 6.54 30.34 -12.61
CA SER A 170 5.41 30.53 -13.55
C SER A 170 5.13 29.29 -14.43
N ALA A 171 5.55 28.08 -14.03
CA ALA A 171 5.29 26.87 -14.82
C ALA A 171 3.78 26.60 -14.99
N LEU A 172 3.39 26.18 -16.20
CA LEU A 172 2.01 25.83 -16.54
C LEU A 172 1.74 24.38 -16.17
N VAL A 173 0.69 24.11 -15.40
CA VAL A 173 0.32 22.76 -14.98
C VAL A 173 -0.75 22.19 -15.91
N LEU A 174 -0.40 21.15 -16.67
CA LEU A 174 -1.34 20.35 -17.45
C LEU A 174 -1.75 19.11 -16.67
N THR A 175 -3.00 19.08 -16.22
CA THR A 175 -3.57 17.94 -15.48
C THR A 175 -4.26 16.98 -16.44
N LEU A 176 -3.97 15.68 -16.30
CA LEU A 176 -4.58 14.59 -17.07
C LEU A 176 -5.36 13.68 -16.09
N ASP A 177 -6.42 13.06 -16.57
CA ASP A 177 -7.31 12.28 -15.71
C ASP A 177 -6.68 10.94 -15.28
N THR A 178 -5.83 10.35 -16.11
CA THR A 178 -5.13 9.12 -15.78
C THR A 178 -3.61 9.27 -15.87
N ALA A 179 -2.87 8.38 -15.19
CA ALA A 179 -1.42 8.34 -15.32
C ALA A 179 -0.99 7.96 -16.74
N GLU A 180 -1.74 7.08 -17.39
CA GLU A 180 -1.50 6.67 -18.77
C GLU A 180 -1.59 7.87 -19.72
N GLU A 181 -2.68 8.63 -19.66
CA GLU A 181 -2.84 9.86 -20.45
C GLU A 181 -1.73 10.87 -20.16
N MET A 182 -1.31 11.00 -18.90
CA MET A 182 -0.23 11.89 -18.49
C MET A 182 1.08 11.49 -19.16
N TYR A 183 1.45 10.19 -19.17
CA TYR A 183 2.65 9.73 -19.83
C TYR A 183 2.55 9.81 -21.36
N GLN A 184 1.39 9.51 -21.95
CA GLN A 184 1.15 9.68 -23.39
C GLN A 184 1.33 11.14 -23.82
N ALA A 185 0.74 12.09 -23.09
CA ALA A 185 0.89 13.52 -23.35
C ALA A 185 2.36 13.98 -23.24
N PHE A 186 3.06 13.50 -22.22
CA PHE A 186 4.47 13.80 -22.02
C PHE A 186 5.35 13.23 -23.16
N PHE A 187 5.19 11.97 -23.53
CA PHE A 187 5.97 11.36 -24.62
C PHE A 187 5.63 11.94 -25.98
N ALA A 188 4.41 12.44 -26.18
CA ALA A 188 4.01 13.19 -27.37
C ALA A 188 4.55 14.65 -27.40
N GLY A 189 5.28 15.07 -26.36
CA GLY A 189 5.87 16.43 -26.29
C GLY A 189 4.89 17.55 -25.94
N ARG A 190 3.68 17.23 -25.45
CA ARG A 190 2.72 18.25 -24.98
C ARG A 190 3.20 18.94 -23.70
N CYS A 191 4.08 18.29 -22.94
CA CYS A 191 4.72 18.82 -21.74
C CYS A 191 6.24 18.63 -21.84
N VAL A 192 7.00 19.58 -21.32
CA VAL A 192 8.46 19.48 -21.26
C VAL A 192 8.91 18.60 -20.08
N ALA A 193 8.06 18.44 -19.07
CA ALA A 193 8.30 17.57 -17.92
C ALA A 193 7.04 16.82 -17.52
N ALA A 194 7.23 15.63 -16.93
CA ALA A 194 6.22 14.92 -16.18
C ALA A 194 6.66 14.79 -14.72
N THR A 195 5.70 14.79 -13.78
CA THR A 195 5.97 14.65 -12.36
C THR A 195 5.06 13.62 -11.70
N ALA A 196 5.65 12.73 -10.92
CA ALA A 196 5.02 11.68 -10.13
C ALA A 196 6.01 11.16 -9.07
N ASP A 197 5.69 10.05 -8.40
CA ASP A 197 6.66 9.29 -7.60
C ASP A 197 7.89 8.97 -8.43
N ALA A 198 9.09 9.14 -7.89
CA ALA A 198 10.35 8.89 -8.61
C ALA A 198 10.43 7.45 -9.13
N THR A 199 10.01 6.50 -8.30
CA THR A 199 9.98 5.09 -8.69
C THR A 199 8.99 4.84 -9.84
N ALA A 200 7.81 5.48 -9.81
CA ALA A 200 6.82 5.36 -10.88
C ALA A 200 7.32 5.93 -12.21
N LEU A 201 7.97 7.12 -12.18
CA LEU A 201 8.58 7.71 -13.36
C LEU A 201 9.65 6.79 -13.96
N ALA A 202 10.57 6.28 -13.13
CA ALA A 202 11.63 5.38 -13.57
C ALA A 202 11.06 4.05 -14.12
N ALA A 203 10.06 3.48 -13.45
CA ALA A 203 9.41 2.24 -13.89
C ALA A 203 8.79 2.39 -15.28
N VAL A 204 8.09 3.48 -15.54
CA VAL A 204 7.48 3.76 -16.84
C VAL A 204 8.54 3.99 -17.93
N LEU A 205 9.63 4.70 -17.62
CA LEU A 205 10.72 4.89 -18.58
C LEU A 205 11.37 3.56 -18.97
N VAL A 206 11.63 2.68 -18.00
CA VAL A 206 12.23 1.36 -18.24
C VAL A 206 11.27 0.50 -19.07
N SER A 207 10.02 0.37 -18.66
CA SER A 207 9.03 -0.49 -19.31
C SER A 207 8.67 -0.03 -20.72
N SER A 208 8.73 1.28 -21.00
CA SER A 208 8.50 1.85 -22.34
C SER A 208 9.73 1.83 -23.25
N GLY A 209 10.90 1.37 -22.76
CA GLY A 209 12.17 1.39 -23.51
C GLY A 209 12.74 2.80 -23.73
N LYS A 210 12.27 3.82 -23.00
CA LYS A 210 12.61 5.23 -23.21
C LYS A 210 13.68 5.77 -22.24
N ALA A 211 14.17 4.97 -21.33
CA ALA A 211 15.13 5.41 -20.29
C ALA A 211 16.40 6.10 -20.86
N ALA A 212 16.83 5.72 -22.08
CA ALA A 212 18.00 6.32 -22.72
C ALA A 212 17.78 7.79 -23.11
N ASP A 213 16.54 8.20 -23.46
CA ASP A 213 16.22 9.50 -24.03
C ASP A 213 15.78 10.54 -22.98
N TYR A 214 15.49 10.08 -21.77
CA TYR A 214 14.95 10.92 -20.70
C TYR A 214 15.90 10.95 -19.50
N ALA A 215 15.82 12.01 -18.70
CA ALA A 215 16.56 12.18 -17.46
C ALA A 215 15.61 12.50 -16.32
N MET A 216 15.82 11.85 -15.19
CA MET A 216 15.18 12.26 -13.93
C MET A 216 15.97 13.43 -13.34
N LEU A 217 15.28 14.50 -12.97
CA LEU A 217 15.91 15.61 -12.28
C LEU A 217 16.27 15.21 -10.85
N PRO A 218 17.37 15.75 -10.29
CA PRO A 218 17.81 15.40 -8.93
C PRO A 218 16.96 16.01 -7.82
N ASP A 219 16.03 16.87 -8.17
CA ASP A 219 15.20 17.60 -7.22
C ASP A 219 13.99 16.77 -6.79
N PHE A 220 13.83 16.55 -5.49
CA PHE A 220 12.62 16.04 -4.87
C PHE A 220 11.83 17.16 -4.23
N ILE A 221 10.53 17.27 -4.51
CA ILE A 221 9.69 18.35 -3.97
C ILE A 221 8.74 17.90 -2.86
N SER A 222 8.67 16.59 -2.58
CA SER A 222 7.88 16.05 -1.48
C SER A 222 8.47 14.73 -0.95
N LYS A 223 7.90 14.29 0.18
CA LYS A 223 8.03 12.94 0.72
C LYS A 223 6.73 12.19 0.41
N GLU A 224 6.85 11.00 -0.16
CA GLU A 224 5.72 10.15 -0.52
C GLU A 224 5.82 8.79 0.23
N PRO A 225 5.42 8.73 1.52
CA PRO A 225 5.30 7.45 2.21
C PRO A 225 4.05 6.73 1.71
N LEU A 226 4.25 5.66 0.95
CA LEU A 226 3.20 4.89 0.30
C LEU A 226 2.76 3.72 1.16
N GLY A 227 1.49 3.29 1.02
CA GLY A 227 1.02 2.09 1.70
C GLY A 227 -0.46 1.81 1.51
N PRO A 228 -0.92 0.67 2.08
CA PRO A 228 -2.30 0.25 1.95
C PRO A 228 -3.24 1.04 2.86
N PHE A 229 -4.49 1.16 2.40
CA PHE A 229 -5.61 1.71 3.16
C PHE A 229 -6.71 0.67 3.30
N VAL A 230 -7.45 0.76 4.40
CA VAL A 230 -8.67 0.00 4.66
C VAL A 230 -9.80 0.97 5.02
N ARG A 231 -11.06 0.50 5.02
CA ARG A 231 -12.19 1.30 5.49
C ARG A 231 -12.02 1.71 6.95
N ASN A 232 -12.55 2.87 7.29
CA ASN A 232 -12.65 3.31 8.67
C ASN A 232 -13.68 2.44 9.45
N GLY A 233 -13.48 2.32 10.75
CA GLY A 233 -14.43 1.63 11.64
C GLY A 233 -14.17 0.13 11.83
N ASP A 234 -13.18 -0.46 11.15
CA ASP A 234 -12.77 -1.86 11.34
C ASP A 234 -11.31 -1.94 11.78
N SER A 235 -11.07 -1.67 13.08
CA SER A 235 -9.72 -1.70 13.66
C SER A 235 -9.07 -3.07 13.61
N PRO A 236 -9.77 -4.20 13.85
CA PRO A 236 -9.19 -5.53 13.70
C PRO A 236 -8.69 -5.81 12.28
N TRP A 237 -9.43 -5.37 11.26
CA TRP A 237 -9.00 -5.51 9.87
C TRP A 237 -7.78 -4.65 9.55
N LEU A 238 -7.74 -3.42 10.06
CA LEU A 238 -6.57 -2.55 9.97
C LEU A 238 -5.32 -3.22 10.56
N ASP A 239 -5.47 -3.85 11.73
CA ASP A 239 -4.37 -4.54 12.41
C ASP A 239 -3.89 -5.76 11.62
N ILE A 240 -4.79 -6.56 11.03
CA ILE A 240 -4.41 -7.67 10.16
C ILE A 240 -3.55 -7.19 8.99
N VAL A 241 -3.98 -6.16 8.27
CA VAL A 241 -3.21 -5.63 7.13
C VAL A 241 -1.87 -5.06 7.56
N ARG A 242 -1.84 -4.35 8.69
CA ARG A 242 -0.63 -3.77 9.28
C ARG A 242 0.37 -4.85 9.71
N TRP A 243 -0.09 -5.82 10.50
CA TRP A 243 0.78 -6.87 11.02
C TRP A 243 1.24 -7.84 9.94
N THR A 244 0.47 -8.00 8.86
CA THR A 244 0.94 -8.74 7.67
C THR A 244 2.24 -8.12 7.12
N HIS A 245 2.30 -6.80 6.97
CA HIS A 245 3.52 -6.13 6.53
C HIS A 245 4.66 -6.26 7.56
N TYR A 246 4.38 -6.02 8.84
CA TYR A 246 5.42 -6.13 9.87
C TYR A 246 5.98 -7.55 10.00
N ALA A 247 5.16 -8.58 9.84
CA ALA A 247 5.64 -9.96 9.81
C ALA A 247 6.61 -10.21 8.65
N MET A 248 6.38 -9.61 7.48
CA MET A 248 7.29 -9.70 6.34
C MET A 248 8.62 -8.98 6.60
N VAL A 249 8.59 -7.81 7.26
CA VAL A 249 9.79 -7.04 7.60
C VAL A 249 10.57 -7.72 8.75
N ASP A 250 9.88 -8.23 9.78
CA ASP A 250 10.52 -8.99 10.88
C ASP A 250 11.16 -10.29 10.37
N ALA A 251 10.52 -10.97 9.42
CA ALA A 251 11.10 -12.13 8.76
C ALA A 251 12.36 -11.77 7.95
N GLU A 252 12.40 -10.61 7.28
CA GLU A 252 13.63 -10.13 6.63
C GLU A 252 14.75 -9.88 7.64
N GLU A 253 14.47 -9.22 8.75
CA GLU A 253 15.46 -8.93 9.80
C GLU A 253 16.04 -10.20 10.41
N ARG A 254 15.21 -11.26 10.53
CA ARG A 254 15.62 -12.58 11.04
C ARG A 254 16.14 -13.53 9.97
N GLU A 255 16.30 -13.06 8.73
CA GLU A 255 16.76 -13.86 7.59
C GLU A 255 15.88 -15.11 7.35
N ILE A 256 14.57 -15.00 7.63
CA ILE A 256 13.58 -16.04 7.33
C ILE A 256 13.01 -15.77 5.93
N THR A 257 13.14 -16.73 5.04
CA THR A 257 12.79 -16.65 3.62
C THR A 257 11.82 -17.76 3.22
N ARG A 258 11.23 -17.66 2.03
CA ARG A 258 10.41 -18.76 1.46
C ARG A 258 11.12 -20.10 1.48
N ASN A 259 12.43 -20.08 1.23
CA ASN A 259 13.20 -21.32 1.07
C ASN A 259 13.56 -21.98 2.40
N ASN A 260 13.69 -21.20 3.47
CA ASN A 260 14.14 -21.74 4.75
C ASN A 260 13.07 -21.78 5.86
N VAL A 261 11.88 -21.21 5.62
CA VAL A 261 10.85 -21.03 6.66
C VAL A 261 10.39 -22.35 7.28
N ASP A 262 10.35 -23.45 6.53
CA ASP A 262 9.98 -24.76 7.06
C ASP A 262 10.97 -25.24 8.13
N GLY A 263 12.27 -25.24 7.80
CA GLY A 263 13.34 -25.59 8.74
C GLY A 263 13.41 -24.61 9.92
N ARG A 264 13.33 -23.29 9.62
CA ARG A 264 13.32 -22.26 10.68
C ARG A 264 12.14 -22.42 11.65
N ARG A 265 10.99 -22.92 11.20
CA ARG A 265 9.85 -23.25 12.04
C ARG A 265 10.08 -24.53 12.84
N GLN A 266 10.61 -25.58 12.21
CA GLN A 266 10.87 -26.88 12.82
C GLN A 266 11.92 -26.77 13.93
N ASP A 267 13.01 -26.05 13.68
CA ASP A 267 14.17 -25.95 14.55
C ASP A 267 14.17 -24.70 15.44
N ALA A 268 13.03 -23.98 15.52
CA ALA A 268 12.92 -22.71 16.24
C ALA A 268 13.18 -22.89 17.74
N THR A 269 14.25 -22.26 18.25
CA THR A 269 14.57 -22.14 19.68
C THR A 269 14.35 -20.73 20.20
N ASP A 270 14.49 -19.69 19.34
CA ASP A 270 14.19 -18.31 19.70
C ASP A 270 12.68 -18.14 19.94
N PRO A 271 12.25 -17.68 21.13
CA PRO A 271 10.83 -17.49 21.44
C PRO A 271 10.10 -16.56 20.46
N ASN A 272 10.77 -15.52 19.94
CA ASN A 272 10.16 -14.61 18.98
C ASN A 272 9.93 -15.29 17.61
N VAL A 273 10.86 -16.13 17.17
CA VAL A 273 10.69 -16.93 15.93
C VAL A 273 9.58 -17.97 16.12
N ARG A 274 9.49 -18.59 17.29
CA ARG A 274 8.43 -19.55 17.62
C ARG A 274 7.04 -18.90 17.56
N LEU A 275 6.90 -17.70 18.16
CA LEU A 275 5.66 -16.90 18.09
C LEU A 275 5.36 -16.43 16.66
N LEU A 276 6.35 -15.89 15.94
CA LEU A 276 6.18 -15.42 14.56
C LEU A 276 5.70 -16.55 13.63
N LEU A 277 6.30 -17.74 13.75
CA LEU A 277 6.01 -18.86 12.85
C LEU A 277 4.86 -19.78 13.35
N GLY A 278 4.18 -19.39 14.42
CA GLY A 278 3.05 -20.13 14.98
C GLY A 278 3.43 -21.52 15.51
N VAL A 279 4.63 -21.66 16.09
CA VAL A 279 5.03 -22.82 16.90
C VAL A 279 4.41 -22.69 18.28
N ASP A 280 4.54 -21.50 18.87
CA ASP A 280 3.84 -21.14 20.11
C ASP A 280 2.58 -20.34 19.76
N PRO A 281 1.45 -20.60 20.43
CA PRO A 281 0.18 -19.94 20.13
C PRO A 281 0.10 -18.55 20.78
N GLY A 282 -0.83 -17.71 20.27
CA GLY A 282 -1.22 -16.42 20.84
C GLY A 282 -1.41 -15.35 19.82
N ASN A 283 -0.47 -15.16 18.90
CA ASN A 283 -0.49 -14.07 17.93
C ASN A 283 -1.59 -14.23 16.88
N GLY A 284 -1.81 -15.44 16.37
CA GLY A 284 -2.92 -15.73 15.46
C GLY A 284 -4.27 -15.45 16.13
N LYS A 285 -4.46 -15.98 17.33
CA LYS A 285 -5.68 -15.76 18.11
C LYS A 285 -5.95 -14.26 18.37
N ALA A 286 -4.91 -13.49 18.68
CA ALA A 286 -5.05 -12.04 18.92
C ALA A 286 -5.57 -11.27 17.69
N LEU A 287 -5.23 -11.75 16.48
CA LEU A 287 -5.71 -11.19 15.20
C LEU A 287 -6.99 -11.87 14.68
N GLY A 288 -7.52 -12.89 15.35
CA GLY A 288 -8.64 -13.70 14.85
C GLY A 288 -8.27 -14.60 13.66
N LEU A 289 -6.97 -14.93 13.53
CA LEU A 289 -6.40 -15.74 12.45
C LEU A 289 -5.91 -17.10 12.97
N ASP A 290 -5.51 -17.98 12.03
CA ASP A 290 -4.75 -19.20 12.35
C ASP A 290 -3.38 -18.83 12.92
N GLU A 291 -2.82 -19.64 13.81
CA GLU A 291 -1.50 -19.39 14.41
C GLU A 291 -0.37 -19.40 13.37
N LYS A 292 -0.55 -20.08 12.24
CA LYS A 292 0.41 -20.10 11.12
C LYS A 292 0.26 -18.92 10.15
N TRP A 293 -0.49 -17.88 10.50
CA TRP A 293 -0.74 -16.74 9.60
C TRP A 293 0.54 -16.15 9.01
N ALA A 294 1.55 -15.84 9.82
CA ALA A 294 2.82 -15.29 9.36
C ALA A 294 3.69 -16.34 8.65
N PHE A 295 3.68 -17.60 9.10
CA PHE A 295 4.30 -18.70 8.36
C PHE A 295 3.73 -18.82 6.95
N ASN A 296 2.40 -18.77 6.79
CA ASN A 296 1.72 -18.84 5.50
C ASN A 296 2.14 -17.68 4.57
N ILE A 297 2.27 -16.47 5.11
CA ILE A 297 2.78 -15.30 4.36
C ILE A 297 4.17 -15.60 3.82
N ILE A 298 5.11 -15.95 4.71
CA ILE A 298 6.52 -16.13 4.34
C ILE A 298 6.68 -17.30 3.39
N LYS A 299 5.98 -18.41 3.63
CA LYS A 299 6.05 -19.61 2.80
C LYS A 299 5.56 -19.37 1.37
N GLN A 300 4.49 -18.60 1.20
CA GLN A 300 3.84 -18.42 -0.10
C GLN A 300 4.28 -17.16 -0.82
N VAL A 301 4.53 -16.08 -0.09
CA VAL A 301 4.88 -14.76 -0.66
C VAL A 301 6.34 -14.40 -0.43
N GLY A 302 6.88 -14.73 0.75
CA GLY A 302 8.25 -14.38 1.15
C GLY A 302 8.31 -13.22 2.14
N ASN A 303 9.52 -12.90 2.58
CA ASN A 303 9.79 -11.73 3.39
C ASN A 303 9.81 -10.44 2.55
N TYR A 304 9.92 -9.27 3.20
CA TYR A 304 9.86 -7.99 2.49
C TYR A 304 11.01 -7.80 1.49
N ASN A 305 12.23 -8.28 1.79
CA ASN A 305 13.36 -8.24 0.85
C ASN A 305 13.08 -9.06 -0.42
N GLU A 306 12.52 -10.27 -0.27
CA GLU A 306 12.20 -11.11 -1.43
C GLU A 306 11.14 -10.45 -2.32
N VAL A 307 10.14 -9.80 -1.71
CA VAL A 307 9.09 -9.04 -2.42
C VAL A 307 9.68 -7.80 -3.11
N PHE A 308 10.51 -7.02 -2.42
CA PHE A 308 11.17 -5.85 -3.00
C PHE A 308 12.04 -6.25 -4.19
N GLU A 309 12.94 -7.23 -4.01
CA GLU A 309 13.93 -7.62 -5.01
C GLU A 309 13.30 -8.13 -6.31
N ARG A 310 12.21 -8.94 -6.23
CA ARG A 310 11.57 -9.47 -7.45
C ARG A 310 10.71 -8.46 -8.18
N ASN A 311 10.17 -7.44 -7.49
CA ASN A 311 9.24 -6.49 -8.09
C ASN A 311 9.90 -5.18 -8.54
N VAL A 312 10.79 -4.62 -7.75
CA VAL A 312 11.41 -3.31 -8.00
C VAL A 312 12.93 -3.31 -7.84
N GLY A 313 13.49 -4.30 -7.14
CA GLY A 313 14.91 -4.39 -6.80
C GLY A 313 15.78 -4.93 -7.91
N GLN A 314 16.98 -5.38 -7.55
CA GLN A 314 18.03 -5.82 -8.48
C GLN A 314 17.67 -7.09 -9.27
N ARG A 315 16.69 -7.87 -8.80
CA ARG A 315 16.18 -9.06 -9.50
C ARG A 315 15.03 -8.77 -10.45
N SER A 316 14.60 -7.52 -10.53
CA SER A 316 13.58 -7.04 -11.46
C SER A 316 14.22 -6.25 -12.61
N PRO A 317 13.51 -6.04 -13.73
CA PRO A 317 13.96 -5.15 -14.79
C PRO A 317 14.21 -3.70 -14.35
N LEU A 318 13.67 -3.29 -13.19
CA LEU A 318 13.77 -1.92 -12.69
C LEU A 318 15.09 -1.65 -11.98
N GLY A 319 15.68 -2.66 -11.31
CA GLY A 319 17.01 -2.60 -10.72
C GLY A 319 17.21 -1.55 -9.64
N PHE A 320 16.16 -1.19 -8.88
CA PHE A 320 16.28 -0.13 -7.88
C PHE A 320 17.07 -0.59 -6.66
N ALA A 321 17.88 0.33 -6.12
CA ALA A 321 18.48 0.15 -4.81
C ALA A 321 17.40 0.31 -3.70
N ARG A 322 17.61 -0.39 -2.58
CA ARG A 322 16.70 -0.32 -1.42
C ARG A 322 16.56 1.11 -0.87
N GLY A 323 17.63 1.86 -0.75
CA GLY A 323 17.61 3.22 -0.21
C GLY A 323 16.86 3.30 1.12
N LEU A 324 15.90 4.23 1.23
CA LEU A 324 15.04 4.35 2.42
C LEU A 324 14.19 3.09 2.69
N ASN A 325 14.02 2.23 1.71
CA ASN A 325 13.27 0.96 1.84
C ASN A 325 14.12 -0.19 2.41
N ALA A 326 15.39 0.05 2.74
CA ALA A 326 16.20 -0.91 3.47
C ALA A 326 15.77 -1.00 4.94
N LEU A 327 16.15 -2.11 5.61
CA LEU A 327 15.97 -2.24 7.06
C LEU A 327 16.68 -1.09 7.80
N TRP A 328 16.13 -0.70 8.93
CA TRP A 328 16.70 0.30 9.82
C TRP A 328 18.16 -0.02 10.20
N SER A 329 18.47 -1.29 10.43
CA SER A 329 19.82 -1.79 10.74
C SER A 329 20.79 -1.67 9.55
N LYS A 330 20.28 -1.41 8.34
CA LYS A 330 21.03 -1.20 7.09
C LYS A 330 20.89 0.24 6.57
N GLY A 331 20.51 1.18 7.45
CA GLY A 331 20.44 2.61 7.11
C GLY A 331 19.14 3.05 6.43
N GLY A 332 18.12 2.19 6.34
CA GLY A 332 16.80 2.51 5.81
C GLY A 332 15.78 2.89 6.88
N LEU A 333 14.51 2.91 6.51
CA LEU A 333 13.37 3.26 7.37
C LEU A 333 12.42 2.08 7.62
N MET A 334 12.68 0.89 7.03
CA MET A 334 11.88 -0.29 7.34
C MET A 334 12.26 -0.82 8.71
N PHE A 335 11.35 -0.56 9.67
CA PHE A 335 11.50 -0.92 11.07
C PHE A 335 10.40 -1.91 11.44
N PRO A 336 10.73 -3.19 11.68
CA PRO A 336 9.73 -4.17 12.09
C PRO A 336 9.29 -3.87 13.53
N LEU A 337 7.98 -3.91 13.77
CA LEU A 337 7.48 -3.93 15.15
C LEU A 337 7.56 -5.37 15.67
N PRO A 338 7.88 -5.55 16.97
CA PRO A 338 7.99 -6.88 17.56
C PRO A 338 6.69 -7.67 17.46
N VAL A 339 6.72 -8.81 16.75
CA VAL A 339 5.60 -9.75 16.61
C VAL A 339 5.59 -10.69 17.82
N ARG A 340 5.12 -10.18 18.97
CA ARG A 340 5.10 -10.93 20.24
C ARG A 340 3.99 -10.43 21.17
#